data_951edda9f0c0e6e65ba9f6eebe8c51a5
#
_entry.id   951edda9f0c0e6e65ba9f6eebe8c51a5
#
_cell.length_a   1.000
_cell.length_b   1.000
_cell.length_c   1.000
_cell.angle_alpha   90.00
_cell.angle_beta   90.00
_cell.angle_gamma   90.00
#
_symmetry.space_group_name_H-M   'P 1'
#
loop_
_entity.id
_entity.type
_entity.pdbx_description
1 polymer ?
#
loop_
_entity_poly.entity_id
_entity_poly.type
_entity_poly.pdbx_seq_one_letter_code
_entity_poly.pdbx_strand_id
1 'polypeptide(L)'
;MLIYSNEIISRNFFLHAIFSFNVVNGSSESAAVISSPINRAPAPGSPPKITEDPLNMTVARNEPVTLSCKATGRPEPVIEWYRDGSLVKTAPTDPQSHRILLPDGSLFFLRAMQSKKEQDSGTYWCVASNKHGVARSTNATLEIACK
;
A
#
# COMPACT_ATOMS: atom_id res chain seq x y z
N MET A 1 -19.64 -29.99 34.04
CA MET A 1 -18.66 -30.81 33.34
C MET A 1 -17.69 -29.98 32.47
N LEU A 2 -18.17 -29.02 31.72
CA LEU A 2 -17.32 -28.11 30.90
C LEU A 2 -16.42 -27.19 31.73
N ILE A 3 -16.87 -26.71 32.86
CA ILE A 3 -16.11 -25.85 33.76
C ILE A 3 -14.90 -26.58 34.35
N TYR A 4 -15.02 -27.86 34.62
CA TYR A 4 -13.96 -28.67 35.20
C TYR A 4 -12.79 -28.93 34.23
N SER A 5 -13.10 -29.10 32.97
CA SER A 5 -12.04 -29.29 31.96
C SER A 5 -11.24 -28.02 31.67
N ASN A 6 -11.86 -26.85 31.75
CA ASN A 6 -11.17 -25.59 31.55
C ASN A 6 -10.20 -25.24 32.65
N GLU A 7 -10.55 -25.57 33.91
CA GLU A 7 -9.63 -25.35 35.04
C GLU A 7 -8.40 -26.25 34.99
N ILE A 8 -8.58 -27.49 34.57
CA ILE A 8 -7.47 -28.44 34.44
C ILE A 8 -6.49 -27.99 33.34
N ILE A 9 -7.01 -27.54 32.24
CA ILE A 9 -6.18 -27.05 31.13
C ILE A 9 -5.42 -25.78 31.53
N SER A 10 -6.09 -24.89 32.25
CA SER A 10 -5.46 -23.66 32.75
C SER A 10 -4.33 -23.95 33.73
N ARG A 11 -4.53 -24.89 34.59
CA ARG A 11 -3.49 -25.29 35.58
C ARG A 11 -2.29 -25.94 34.93
N ASN A 12 -2.52 -26.82 33.99
CA ASN A 12 -1.44 -27.48 33.28
C ASN A 12 -0.63 -26.48 32.42
N PHE A 13 -1.29 -25.53 31.79
CA PHE A 13 -0.61 -24.47 31.05
C PHE A 13 0.25 -23.59 31.96
N PHE A 14 -0.27 -23.24 33.12
CA PHE A 14 0.47 -22.41 34.07
C PHE A 14 1.69 -23.15 34.66
N LEU A 15 1.56 -24.42 35.03
CA LEU A 15 2.66 -25.23 35.48
C LEU A 15 3.74 -25.42 34.40
N HIS A 16 3.33 -25.60 33.18
CA HIS A 16 4.27 -25.72 32.07
C HIS A 16 5.06 -24.42 31.84
N ALA A 17 4.39 -23.29 31.93
CA ALA A 17 5.03 -21.99 31.81
C ALA A 17 6.05 -21.73 32.92
N ILE A 18 5.71 -22.08 34.15
CA ILE A 18 6.61 -21.97 35.33
C ILE A 18 7.82 -22.88 35.16
N PHE A 19 7.61 -24.10 34.71
CA PHE A 19 8.70 -25.05 34.49
C PHE A 19 9.65 -24.56 33.37
N SER A 20 9.12 -24.03 32.30
CA SER A 20 9.93 -23.44 31.24
C SER A 20 10.75 -22.25 31.74
N PHE A 21 10.18 -21.44 32.62
CA PHE A 21 10.87 -20.30 33.21
C PHE A 21 12.05 -20.73 34.10
N ASN A 22 11.87 -21.76 34.89
CA ASN A 22 12.95 -22.28 35.75
C ASN A 22 14.11 -22.87 34.92
N VAL A 23 13.84 -23.50 33.81
CA VAL A 23 14.88 -24.01 32.93
C VAL A 23 15.67 -22.88 32.28
N VAL A 24 14.99 -21.80 31.92
CA VAL A 24 15.64 -20.63 31.32
C VAL A 24 16.53 -19.88 32.31
N ASN A 25 16.20 -19.91 33.58
CA ASN A 25 17.02 -19.28 34.63
C ASN A 25 18.41 -19.90 34.80
N GLY A 26 18.58 -21.15 34.38
CA GLY A 26 19.88 -21.79 34.38
C GLY A 26 20.84 -21.30 33.26
N SER A 27 20.31 -20.65 32.25
CA SER A 27 21.07 -20.10 31.11
C SER A 27 20.93 -18.58 31.03
N SER A 28 21.25 -17.94 32.11
CA SER A 28 21.05 -16.49 32.32
C SER A 28 21.71 -15.60 31.29
N GLU A 29 22.67 -16.07 30.58
CA GLU A 29 23.45 -15.29 29.63
C GLU A 29 22.66 -14.94 28.35
N SER A 30 21.75 -15.80 27.92
CA SER A 30 20.97 -15.55 26.73
C SER A 30 19.79 -14.60 26.94
N ALA A 31 19.30 -14.48 28.18
CA ALA A 31 18.18 -13.60 28.49
C ALA A 31 18.55 -12.10 28.43
N ALA A 32 19.77 -11.74 28.71
CA ALA A 32 20.25 -10.36 28.65
C ALA A 32 20.29 -9.80 27.22
N VAL A 33 20.46 -10.66 26.22
CA VAL A 33 20.55 -10.27 24.81
C VAL A 33 19.18 -9.96 24.22
N ILE A 34 18.14 -10.58 24.72
CA ILE A 34 16.77 -10.46 24.19
C ILE A 34 16.13 -9.11 24.54
N SER A 35 16.56 -8.49 25.63
CA SER A 35 16.00 -7.18 26.03
C SER A 35 16.53 -5.99 25.22
N SER A 36 17.61 -6.16 24.51
CA SER A 36 18.22 -5.06 23.73
C SER A 36 17.41 -4.62 22.50
N PRO A 37 16.56 -5.40 21.83
CA PRO A 37 15.76 -4.94 20.71
C PRO A 37 14.67 -3.93 21.06
N ILE A 38 14.26 -3.84 22.33
CA ILE A 38 13.15 -2.98 22.76
C ILE A 38 13.49 -1.50 22.66
N ASN A 39 14.77 -1.17 22.75
CA ASN A 39 15.25 0.21 22.69
C ASN A 39 15.77 0.62 21.31
N ARG A 40 15.44 -0.16 20.29
CA ARG A 40 15.83 0.17 18.94
C ARG A 40 15.09 1.42 18.49
N ALA A 41 15.80 2.48 18.16
CA ALA A 41 15.22 3.67 17.57
C ALA A 41 14.44 3.29 16.31
N PRO A 42 13.26 3.89 16.07
CA PRO A 42 12.54 3.66 14.83
C PRO A 42 13.44 3.95 13.63
N ALA A 43 13.30 3.13 12.59
CA ALA A 43 14.07 3.32 11.37
C ALA A 43 13.89 4.76 10.85
N PRO A 44 14.97 5.44 10.39
CA PRO A 44 14.85 6.80 9.88
C PRO A 44 13.86 6.86 8.73
N GLY A 45 13.09 7.96 8.67
CA GLY A 45 12.19 8.22 7.57
C GLY A 45 12.94 8.48 6.27
N SER A 46 12.29 8.29 5.15
CA SER A 46 12.81 8.58 3.82
C SER A 46 11.79 9.27 2.94
N PRO A 47 12.21 10.21 2.07
CA PRO A 47 11.31 10.83 1.11
C PRO A 47 10.81 9.82 0.08
N PRO A 48 9.71 10.12 -0.61
CA PRO A 48 9.20 9.27 -1.67
C PRO A 48 10.16 9.17 -2.85
N LYS A 49 10.19 8.01 -3.47
CA LYS A 49 10.90 7.75 -4.73
C LYS A 49 10.00 6.93 -5.64
N ILE A 50 9.80 7.39 -6.87
CA ILE A 50 9.08 6.63 -7.89
C ILE A 50 9.97 5.47 -8.35
N THR A 51 9.46 4.25 -8.24
CA THR A 51 10.17 3.03 -8.65
C THR A 51 9.63 2.45 -9.94
N GLU A 52 8.40 2.80 -10.32
CA GLU A 52 7.79 2.41 -11.58
C GLU A 52 6.99 3.58 -12.14
N ASP A 53 7.39 4.07 -13.31
CA ASP A 53 6.71 5.14 -14.03
C ASP A 53 5.60 4.59 -14.92
N PRO A 54 4.51 5.35 -15.15
CA PRO A 54 3.51 4.97 -16.12
C PRO A 54 4.06 5.03 -17.55
N LEU A 55 3.55 4.15 -18.40
CA LEU A 55 3.91 4.07 -19.81
C LEU A 55 2.79 4.59 -20.70
N ASN A 56 3.15 5.08 -21.88
CA ASN A 56 2.18 5.43 -22.92
C ASN A 56 1.35 4.20 -23.31
N MET A 57 0.05 4.37 -23.38
CA MET A 57 -0.92 3.30 -23.66
C MET A 57 -1.91 3.74 -24.71
N THR A 58 -2.22 2.83 -25.66
CA THR A 58 -3.35 2.97 -26.56
C THR A 58 -4.32 1.83 -26.29
N VAL A 59 -5.58 2.14 -26.05
CA VAL A 59 -6.61 1.17 -25.70
C VAL A 59 -7.87 1.43 -26.52
N ALA A 60 -8.62 0.38 -26.84
CA ALA A 60 -9.90 0.55 -27.49
C ALA A 60 -10.94 1.14 -26.53
N ARG A 61 -11.90 1.86 -27.06
CA ARG A 61 -13.02 2.40 -26.28
C ARG A 61 -13.78 1.29 -25.56
N ASN A 62 -14.15 1.54 -24.30
CA ASN A 62 -14.82 0.64 -23.37
C ASN A 62 -13.98 -0.55 -22.88
N GLU A 63 -12.71 -0.63 -23.22
CA GLU A 63 -11.82 -1.64 -22.65
C GLU A 63 -11.16 -1.17 -21.36
N PRO A 64 -10.80 -2.10 -20.46
CA PRO A 64 -10.08 -1.74 -19.25
C PRO A 64 -8.62 -1.39 -19.55
N VAL A 65 -8.04 -0.51 -18.74
CA VAL A 65 -6.62 -0.17 -18.83
C VAL A 65 -6.08 0.18 -17.44
N THR A 66 -4.80 -0.10 -17.23
CA THR A 66 -4.08 0.25 -16.00
C THR A 66 -2.87 1.10 -16.35
N LEU A 67 -2.74 2.24 -15.70
CA LEU A 67 -1.51 3.04 -15.71
C LEU A 67 -0.74 2.71 -14.42
N SER A 68 0.47 2.17 -14.56
CA SER A 68 1.28 1.76 -13.41
C SER A 68 1.96 2.95 -12.76
N CYS A 69 2.01 2.96 -11.45
CA CYS A 69 2.84 3.86 -10.66
C CYS A 69 3.15 3.18 -9.34
N LYS A 70 4.43 3.07 -9.04
CA LYS A 70 4.87 2.58 -7.73
C LYS A 70 5.88 3.52 -7.13
N ALA A 71 5.80 3.66 -5.81
CA ALA A 71 6.72 4.49 -5.06
C ALA A 71 7.13 3.82 -3.75
N THR A 72 8.31 4.15 -3.28
CA THR A 72 8.82 3.75 -1.98
C THR A 72 9.11 4.98 -1.14
N GLY A 73 9.05 4.82 0.18
CA GLY A 73 9.34 5.88 1.15
C GLY A 73 8.88 5.47 2.54
N ARG A 74 9.35 6.21 3.55
CA ARG A 74 8.92 6.00 4.94
C ARG A 74 8.58 7.32 5.60
N PRO A 75 7.35 7.49 6.08
CA PRO A 75 6.18 6.60 5.95
C PRO A 75 5.84 6.28 4.51
N GLU A 76 5.05 5.20 4.32
CA GLU A 76 4.57 4.82 2.98
C GLU A 76 3.89 6.00 2.29
N PRO A 77 4.29 6.34 1.05
CA PRO A 77 3.76 7.51 0.37
C PRO A 77 2.30 7.34 -0.05
N VAL A 78 1.58 8.44 -0.02
CA VAL A 78 0.26 8.55 -0.65
C VAL A 78 0.44 8.88 -2.12
N ILE A 79 -0.27 8.17 -2.99
CA ILE A 79 -0.24 8.36 -4.44
C ILE A 79 -1.49 9.14 -4.87
N GLU A 80 -1.28 10.17 -5.67
CA GLU A 80 -2.32 10.92 -6.36
C GLU A 80 -2.03 10.95 -7.86
N TRP A 81 -3.08 10.91 -8.66
CA TRP A 81 -2.96 10.96 -10.10
C TRP A 81 -3.47 12.28 -10.65
N TYR A 82 -2.77 12.77 -11.66
CA TYR A 82 -3.12 13.99 -12.39
C TYR A 82 -3.30 13.68 -13.87
N ARG A 83 -4.24 14.37 -14.51
CA ARG A 83 -4.47 14.36 -15.95
C ARG A 83 -4.51 15.79 -16.45
N ASP A 84 -3.67 16.13 -17.39
CA ASP A 84 -3.59 17.46 -18.02
C ASP A 84 -3.56 18.62 -17.00
N GLY A 85 -2.93 18.39 -15.84
CA GLY A 85 -2.80 19.35 -14.73
C GLY A 85 -3.90 19.32 -13.68
N SER A 86 -4.93 18.50 -13.83
CA SER A 86 -6.03 18.38 -12.89
C SER A 86 -5.99 17.06 -12.14
N LEU A 87 -6.33 17.09 -10.85
CA LEU A 87 -6.44 15.90 -10.02
C LEU A 87 -7.50 14.94 -10.55
N VAL A 88 -7.14 13.68 -10.74
CA VAL A 88 -8.05 12.62 -11.18
C VAL A 88 -8.92 12.17 -10.01
N LYS A 89 -10.23 12.21 -10.17
CA LYS A 89 -11.18 11.69 -9.21
C LYS A 89 -11.30 10.18 -9.38
N THR A 90 -11.19 9.44 -8.28
CA THR A 90 -11.26 7.99 -8.24
C THR A 90 -12.26 7.50 -7.20
N ALA A 91 -12.80 6.30 -7.36
CA ALA A 91 -13.49 5.62 -6.29
C ALA A 91 -12.49 5.26 -5.16
N PRO A 92 -12.82 5.37 -3.87
CA PRO A 92 -14.17 5.61 -3.31
C PRO A 92 -14.55 7.09 -3.11
N THR A 93 -13.63 8.04 -3.37
CA THR A 93 -13.93 9.48 -3.18
C THR A 93 -15.02 10.00 -4.12
N ASP A 94 -15.13 9.39 -5.29
CA ASP A 94 -16.20 9.63 -6.24
C ASP A 94 -16.86 8.31 -6.62
N PRO A 95 -18.03 7.96 -6.01
CA PRO A 95 -18.71 6.69 -6.28
C PRO A 95 -19.19 6.50 -7.72
N GLN A 96 -19.29 7.58 -8.48
CA GLN A 96 -19.67 7.52 -9.90
C GLN A 96 -18.46 7.30 -10.82
N SER A 97 -17.26 7.37 -10.28
CA SER A 97 -16.05 7.21 -11.07
C SER A 97 -15.84 5.77 -11.51
N HIS A 98 -15.50 5.61 -12.78
CA HIS A 98 -15.03 4.34 -13.36
C HIS A 98 -13.51 4.14 -13.18
N ARG A 99 -12.85 5.06 -12.47
CA ARG A 99 -11.43 5.04 -12.19
C ARG A 99 -11.19 4.61 -10.75
N ILE A 100 -10.27 3.67 -10.55
CA ILE A 100 -9.97 3.10 -9.23
C ILE A 100 -8.48 3.27 -8.97
N LEU A 101 -8.14 3.80 -7.81
CA LEU A 101 -6.78 3.79 -7.31
C LEU A 101 -6.51 2.43 -6.68
N LEU A 102 -5.56 1.66 -7.23
CA LEU A 102 -5.17 0.37 -6.71
C LEU A 102 -4.25 0.50 -5.48
N PRO A 103 -4.18 -0.53 -4.63
CA PRO A 103 -3.34 -0.48 -3.42
C PRO A 103 -1.85 -0.24 -3.68
N ASP A 104 -1.33 -0.62 -4.85
CA ASP A 104 0.05 -0.40 -5.27
C ASP A 104 0.33 1.02 -5.78
N GLY A 105 -0.70 1.86 -5.92
CA GLY A 105 -0.63 3.21 -6.45
C GLY A 105 -1.00 3.33 -7.93
N SER A 106 -1.25 2.24 -8.63
CA SER A 106 -1.64 2.25 -10.04
C SER A 106 -3.07 2.75 -10.23
N LEU A 107 -3.33 3.39 -11.37
CA LEU A 107 -4.65 3.89 -11.75
C LEU A 107 -5.32 2.91 -12.71
N PHE A 108 -6.41 2.31 -12.28
CA PHE A 108 -7.19 1.36 -13.04
C PHE A 108 -8.47 1.99 -13.57
N PHE A 109 -8.72 1.82 -14.86
CA PHE A 109 -9.96 2.22 -15.53
C PHE A 109 -10.79 0.96 -15.80
N LEU A 110 -11.99 0.87 -15.23
CA LEU A 110 -12.94 -0.21 -15.51
C LEU A 110 -13.26 -0.30 -17.00
N ARG A 111 -13.29 0.85 -17.66
CA ARG A 111 -13.51 1.02 -19.09
C ARG A 111 -12.97 2.37 -19.54
N ALA A 112 -12.25 2.40 -20.62
CA ALA A 112 -11.75 3.63 -21.21
C ALA A 112 -12.89 4.40 -21.88
N MET A 113 -13.16 5.61 -21.40
CA MET A 113 -14.26 6.45 -21.88
C MET A 113 -13.80 7.47 -22.90
N GLN A 114 -14.53 7.55 -24.00
CA GLN A 114 -14.33 8.58 -25.02
C GLN A 114 -15.70 9.06 -25.52
N SER A 115 -16.25 10.03 -24.83
CA SER A 115 -17.55 10.61 -25.14
C SER A 115 -17.52 12.13 -24.99
N LYS A 116 -18.58 12.80 -25.41
CA LYS A 116 -18.70 14.26 -25.24
C LYS A 116 -18.72 14.69 -23.77
N LYS A 117 -19.20 13.82 -22.88
CA LYS A 117 -19.32 14.12 -21.44
C LYS A 117 -18.09 13.70 -20.65
N GLU A 118 -17.42 12.66 -21.08
CA GLU A 118 -16.30 12.09 -20.34
C GLU A 118 -15.26 11.52 -21.30
N GLN A 119 -14.02 11.94 -21.10
CA GLN A 119 -12.89 11.52 -21.90
C GLN A 119 -11.75 11.11 -20.95
N ASP A 120 -11.20 9.94 -21.19
CA ASP A 120 -10.04 9.46 -20.43
C ASP A 120 -8.72 9.66 -21.16
N SER A 121 -8.74 9.95 -22.46
CA SER A 121 -7.52 10.30 -23.17
C SER A 121 -6.87 11.56 -22.59
N GLY A 122 -5.57 11.59 -22.55
CA GLY A 122 -4.81 12.71 -22.02
C GLY A 122 -3.44 12.32 -21.52
N THR A 123 -2.74 13.27 -20.91
CA THR A 123 -1.43 13.10 -20.31
C THR A 123 -1.55 12.92 -18.81
N TYR A 124 -1.08 11.77 -18.32
CA TYR A 124 -1.16 11.35 -16.93
C TYR A 124 0.22 11.35 -16.27
N TRP A 125 0.26 11.65 -15.00
CA TRP A 125 1.39 11.39 -14.11
C TRP A 125 0.90 11.13 -12.70
N CYS A 126 1.69 10.43 -11.91
CA CYS A 126 1.42 10.23 -10.49
C CYS A 126 2.37 11.06 -9.62
N VAL A 127 1.91 11.41 -8.45
CA VAL A 127 2.66 12.12 -7.42
C VAL A 127 2.61 11.32 -6.14
N ALA A 128 3.77 10.99 -5.60
CA ALA A 128 3.92 10.31 -4.32
C ALA A 128 4.36 11.31 -3.27
N SER A 129 3.68 11.33 -2.13
CA SER A 129 4.00 12.27 -1.05
C SER A 129 4.00 11.60 0.33
N ASN A 130 4.93 12.03 1.18
CA ASN A 130 4.91 11.76 2.61
C ASN A 130 5.46 12.98 3.37
N LYS A 131 5.57 12.87 4.70
CA LYS A 131 6.07 14.00 5.52
C LYS A 131 7.53 14.43 5.22
N HIS A 132 8.27 13.64 4.47
CA HIS A 132 9.68 13.92 4.14
C HIS A 132 9.87 14.49 2.74
N GLY A 133 8.84 14.51 1.91
CA GLY A 133 8.93 15.07 0.57
C GLY A 133 7.87 14.61 -0.41
N VAL A 134 8.11 14.95 -1.66
CA VAL A 134 7.22 14.68 -2.79
C VAL A 134 8.07 14.20 -3.98
N ALA A 135 7.58 13.19 -4.69
CA ALA A 135 8.15 12.72 -5.96
C ALA A 135 7.08 12.67 -7.04
N ARG A 136 7.44 13.00 -8.26
CA ARG A 136 6.56 12.98 -9.42
C ARG A 136 7.09 12.01 -10.47
N SER A 137 6.21 11.23 -11.09
CA SER A 137 6.55 10.35 -12.21
C SER A 137 6.79 11.12 -13.50
N THR A 138 7.30 10.43 -14.50
CA THR A 138 7.28 10.87 -15.89
C THR A 138 5.84 10.93 -16.41
N ASN A 139 5.64 11.66 -17.52
CA ASN A 139 4.33 11.73 -18.17
C ASN A 139 4.06 10.46 -18.99
N ALA A 140 2.81 10.04 -19.00
CA ALA A 140 2.31 8.95 -19.84
C ALA A 140 1.07 9.41 -20.60
N THR A 141 1.03 9.15 -21.89
CA THR A 141 -0.13 9.47 -22.73
C THR A 141 -1.04 8.26 -22.81
N LEU A 142 -2.31 8.45 -22.48
CA LEU A 142 -3.38 7.49 -22.71
C LEU A 142 -4.16 7.93 -23.95
N GLU A 143 -4.16 7.08 -24.97
CA GLU A 143 -4.94 7.28 -26.19
C GLU A 143 -6.07 6.26 -26.26
N ILE A 144 -7.25 6.71 -26.67
CA ILE A 144 -8.41 5.85 -26.85
C ILE A 144 -8.75 5.77 -28.33
N ALA A 145 -8.54 4.57 -28.89
CA ALA A 145 -8.89 4.30 -30.27
C ALA A 145 -10.40 4.15 -30.42
N CYS A 146 -10.99 4.95 -31.29
CA CYS A 146 -12.38 4.78 -31.72
C CYS A 146 -12.44 3.76 -32.84
N LYS A 147 -13.12 2.68 -32.59
CA LYS A 147 -13.49 1.74 -33.66
C LYS A 147 -14.73 2.23 -34.38
#